data_dadf3b0d911f80534fd18ddd658708a8
#
_entry.id   dadf3b0d911f80534fd18ddd658708a8
#
_cell.length_a   1.000
_cell.length_b   1.000
_cell.length_c   1.000
_cell.angle_alpha   90.00
_cell.angle_beta   90.00
_cell.angle_gamma   90.00
#
_symmetry.space_group_name_H-M   'P 1'
#
loop_
_entity.id
_entity.type
_entity.pdbx_description
1 polymer ?
#
loop_
_entity_poly.entity_id
_entity_poly.type
_entity_poly.pdbx_seq_one_letter_code
_entity_poly.pdbx_strand_id
1 'polypeptide(L)'
;MDRLAHSWSSFSSQIAQQYLKTFGHPSSNSKCILVDLLKKYSGGGKISIIDLGCGNAQLYEYFKEQKLACTYTGVDFSDPLLEAARIATVGDPAAAFIKDDVNELESIDGKYDVAIYSHVIEILSSPERSLLKAKTFAKRVIIRFFEPPEFETDMVELREMDVGGGGMVPYIRRKMSRDYYRLILTKMGCTCVDIYRDETAKDQVHVLRYK
;
A
#
# COMPACT_ATOMS: atom_id res chain seq x y z
N MET A 1 5.26 -19.01 -11.31
CA MET A 1 5.49 -17.72 -10.65
C MET A 1 5.15 -16.62 -11.62
N ASP A 2 4.23 -15.80 -11.26
CA ASP A 2 3.49 -14.94 -12.18
C ASP A 2 4.36 -13.75 -12.61
N ARG A 3 4.87 -13.77 -13.86
CA ARG A 3 5.71 -12.69 -14.42
C ARG A 3 5.01 -11.33 -14.39
N LEU A 4 3.68 -11.31 -14.35
CA LEU A 4 2.87 -10.09 -14.30
C LEU A 4 2.88 -9.43 -12.92
N ALA A 5 3.05 -10.19 -11.84
CA ALA A 5 3.17 -9.66 -10.50
C ALA A 5 4.47 -8.87 -10.28
N HIS A 6 5.50 -9.13 -11.10
CA HIS A 6 6.82 -8.51 -10.97
C HIS A 6 7.10 -7.38 -11.98
N SER A 7 6.08 -6.90 -12.67
CA SER A 7 6.21 -5.83 -13.67
C SER A 7 6.88 -4.56 -13.14
N TRP A 8 6.64 -4.24 -11.87
CA TRP A 8 7.21 -3.07 -11.20
C TRP A 8 8.73 -3.15 -10.96
N SER A 9 9.33 -4.35 -11.08
CA SER A 9 10.79 -4.51 -11.07
C SER A 9 11.48 -4.04 -12.35
N SER A 10 10.70 -3.75 -13.40
CA SER A 10 11.22 -3.29 -14.69
C SER A 10 11.53 -1.79 -14.75
N PHE A 11 11.24 -1.04 -13.69
CA PHE A 11 11.61 0.37 -13.63
C PHE A 11 13.13 0.54 -13.65
N SER A 12 13.62 1.49 -14.45
CA SER A 12 14.99 1.97 -14.28
C SER A 12 15.10 2.79 -12.99
N SER A 13 16.29 2.87 -12.42
CA SER A 13 16.54 3.69 -11.21
C SER A 13 16.12 5.16 -11.41
N GLN A 14 16.33 5.71 -12.61
CA GLN A 14 15.93 7.08 -12.95
C GLN A 14 14.41 7.24 -12.93
N ILE A 15 13.66 6.28 -13.46
CA ILE A 15 12.20 6.31 -13.48
C ILE A 15 11.63 6.09 -12.09
N ALA A 16 12.21 5.16 -11.30
CA ALA A 16 11.82 4.97 -9.92
C ALA A 16 11.94 6.25 -9.08
N GLN A 17 12.97 7.07 -9.33
CA GLN A 17 13.12 8.38 -8.72
C GLN A 17 12.13 9.42 -9.26
N GLN A 18 11.87 9.42 -10.58
CA GLN A 18 10.88 10.32 -11.20
C GLN A 18 9.45 9.96 -10.82
N TYR A 19 9.17 8.70 -10.57
CA TYR A 19 7.85 8.22 -10.13
C TYR A 19 7.37 8.96 -8.88
N LEU A 20 8.28 9.35 -7.98
CA LEU A 20 8.00 10.25 -6.86
C LEU A 20 7.33 11.56 -7.29
N LYS A 21 7.78 12.13 -8.40
CA LYS A 21 7.31 13.45 -8.85
C LYS A 21 5.99 13.38 -9.63
N THR A 22 5.72 12.27 -10.29
CA THR A 22 4.60 12.14 -11.23
C THR A 22 3.32 11.64 -10.56
N PHE A 23 3.42 10.71 -9.61
CA PHE A 23 2.28 10.12 -8.90
C PHE A 23 2.10 10.64 -7.48
N GLY A 24 3.06 11.41 -7.01
CA GLY A 24 3.02 12.04 -5.70
C GLY A 24 2.24 13.35 -5.70
N HIS A 25 0.95 13.34 -6.06
CA HIS A 25 0.16 14.54 -5.77
C HIS A 25 0.14 14.73 -4.26
N PRO A 26 0.76 15.81 -3.71
CA PRO A 26 0.97 15.92 -2.27
C PRO A 26 -0.32 15.98 -1.46
N SER A 27 -1.44 16.28 -2.08
CA SER A 27 -2.67 16.65 -1.39
C SER A 27 -3.93 15.90 -1.87
N SER A 28 -3.86 14.58 -2.15
CA SER A 28 -5.14 13.88 -2.27
C SER A 28 -5.81 13.82 -0.90
N ASN A 29 -7.12 14.11 -0.83
CA ASN A 29 -7.88 14.04 0.42
C ASN A 29 -7.75 12.67 1.09
N SER A 30 -7.62 11.60 0.31
CA SER A 30 -7.41 10.26 0.83
C SER A 30 -6.10 10.09 1.62
N LYS A 31 -5.03 10.82 1.26
CA LYS A 31 -3.79 10.87 2.07
C LYS A 31 -4.00 11.67 3.37
N CYS A 32 -4.75 12.78 3.31
CA CYS A 32 -5.09 13.56 4.50
C CYS A 32 -5.91 12.70 5.48
N ILE A 33 -6.94 12.01 4.99
CA ILE A 33 -7.75 11.07 5.77
C ILE A 33 -6.86 10.01 6.44
N LEU A 34 -5.93 9.43 5.68
CA LEU A 34 -5.01 8.42 6.22
C LEU A 34 -4.16 9.00 7.36
N VAL A 35 -3.57 10.18 7.19
CA VAL A 35 -2.77 10.83 8.23
C VAL A 35 -3.60 11.14 9.48
N ASP A 36 -4.82 11.65 9.33
CA ASP A 36 -5.70 11.94 10.46
C ASP A 36 -6.08 10.68 11.24
N LEU A 37 -6.33 9.57 10.54
CA LEU A 37 -6.55 8.28 11.16
C LEU A 37 -5.32 7.79 11.93
N LEU A 38 -4.13 7.91 11.36
CA LEU A 38 -2.88 7.52 12.01
C LEU A 38 -2.60 8.37 13.25
N LYS A 39 -2.82 9.68 13.19
CA LYS A 39 -2.74 10.58 14.36
C LYS A 39 -3.74 10.19 15.44
N LYS A 40 -4.97 9.86 15.06
CA LYS A 40 -5.99 9.35 16.00
C LYS A 40 -5.55 8.06 16.68
N TYR A 41 -4.99 7.11 15.91
CA TYR A 41 -4.56 5.81 16.45
C TYR A 41 -3.27 5.88 17.28
N SER A 42 -2.42 6.87 17.03
CA SER A 42 -1.21 7.10 17.84
C SER A 42 -1.53 7.62 19.24
N GLY A 43 -2.74 8.17 19.48
CA GLY A 43 -3.09 8.79 20.75
C GLY A 43 -2.15 9.91 21.19
N GLY A 44 -1.48 10.57 20.23
CA GLY A 44 -0.47 11.61 20.48
C GLY A 44 0.95 11.06 20.72
N GLY A 45 1.13 9.74 20.68
CA GLY A 45 2.42 9.07 20.78
C GLY A 45 3.02 8.72 19.41
N LYS A 46 4.07 7.90 19.44
CA LYS A 46 4.70 7.34 18.24
C LYS A 46 3.96 6.08 17.81
N ILE A 47 3.63 5.95 16.51
CA ILE A 47 2.93 4.81 15.95
C ILE A 47 3.87 3.98 15.05
N SER A 48 3.78 2.65 15.10
CA SER A 48 4.54 1.76 14.22
C SER A 48 3.72 1.38 13.00
N ILE A 49 4.26 1.67 11.82
CA ILE A 49 3.60 1.49 10.52
C ILE A 49 4.39 0.53 9.66
N ILE A 50 3.70 -0.40 9.01
CA ILE A 50 4.23 -1.17 7.88
C ILE A 50 3.43 -0.82 6.63
N ASP A 51 4.11 -0.37 5.58
CA ASP A 51 3.54 0.05 4.30
C ASP A 51 3.83 -1.03 3.25
N LEU A 52 2.82 -1.74 2.85
CA LEU A 52 2.89 -2.92 2.00
C LEU A 52 2.69 -2.51 0.53
N GLY A 53 3.76 -2.60 -0.25
CA GLY A 53 3.87 -2.03 -1.58
C GLY A 53 4.26 -0.55 -1.51
N CYS A 54 5.28 -0.24 -0.71
CA CYS A 54 5.68 1.14 -0.39
C CYS A 54 6.27 1.91 -1.58
N GLY A 55 6.64 1.21 -2.66
CA GLY A 55 7.32 1.81 -3.80
C GLY A 55 8.58 2.55 -3.35
N ASN A 56 8.70 3.79 -3.77
CA ASN A 56 9.81 4.68 -3.42
C ASN A 56 9.57 5.52 -2.14
N ALA A 57 8.66 5.06 -1.24
CA ALA A 57 8.35 5.66 0.05
C ALA A 57 7.68 7.06 0.01
N GLN A 58 6.96 7.40 -1.06
CA GLN A 58 6.21 8.69 -1.15
C GLN A 58 5.27 8.93 0.02
N LEU A 59 4.62 7.87 0.51
CA LEU A 59 3.68 7.98 1.61
C LEU A 59 4.41 8.36 2.90
N TYR A 60 5.60 7.82 3.11
CA TYR A 60 6.42 8.18 4.27
C TYR A 60 6.90 9.63 4.22
N GLU A 61 7.34 10.11 3.04
CA GLU A 61 7.69 11.53 2.87
C GLU A 61 6.51 12.44 3.24
N TYR A 62 5.30 12.07 2.79
CA TYR A 62 4.09 12.79 3.17
C TYR A 62 3.83 12.75 4.69
N PHE A 63 4.07 11.62 5.36
CA PHE A 63 3.95 11.53 6.82
C PHE A 63 4.90 12.47 7.55
N LYS A 64 6.13 12.62 7.05
CA LYS A 64 7.11 13.58 7.60
C LYS A 64 6.65 15.02 7.41
N GLU A 65 6.18 15.39 6.22
CA GLU A 65 5.61 16.71 5.95
C GLU A 65 4.45 17.04 6.91
N GLN A 66 3.62 16.06 7.20
CA GLN A 66 2.50 16.18 8.14
C GLN A 66 2.90 16.03 9.61
N LYS A 67 4.19 15.93 9.92
CA LYS A 67 4.77 15.78 11.27
C LYS A 67 4.17 14.61 12.04
N LEU A 68 3.88 13.50 11.36
CA LEU A 68 3.41 12.28 12.01
C LEU A 68 4.58 11.59 12.73
N ALA A 69 4.49 11.44 14.05
CA ALA A 69 5.48 10.70 14.82
C ALA A 69 5.30 9.19 14.61
N CYS A 70 6.16 8.56 13.80
CA CYS A 70 6.07 7.13 13.50
C CYS A 70 7.44 6.45 13.41
N THR A 71 7.43 5.11 13.53
CA THR A 71 8.41 4.24 12.91
C THR A 71 7.79 3.68 11.64
N TYR A 72 8.55 3.64 10.57
CA TYR A 72 8.07 3.23 9.25
C TYR A 72 8.88 2.04 8.74
N THR A 73 8.18 1.01 8.29
CA THR A 73 8.76 -0.12 7.58
C THR A 73 8.10 -0.20 6.21
N GLY A 74 8.83 0.09 5.16
CA GLY A 74 8.37 -0.06 3.78
C GLY A 74 8.67 -1.46 3.26
N VAL A 75 7.72 -2.10 2.61
CA VAL A 75 7.87 -3.42 1.97
C VAL A 75 7.56 -3.28 0.49
N ASP A 76 8.48 -3.72 -0.35
CA ASP A 76 8.27 -3.82 -1.80
C ASP A 76 9.18 -4.93 -2.35
N PHE A 77 8.85 -5.46 -3.52
CA PHE A 77 9.70 -6.46 -4.18
C PHE A 77 10.64 -5.84 -5.24
N SER A 78 10.39 -4.60 -5.62
CA SER A 78 11.12 -3.87 -6.66
C SER A 78 12.42 -3.26 -6.12
N ASP A 79 13.57 -3.82 -6.51
CA ASP A 79 14.87 -3.26 -6.12
C ASP A 79 15.04 -1.79 -6.52
N PRO A 80 14.68 -1.34 -7.75
CA PRO A 80 14.81 0.06 -8.12
C PRO A 80 13.97 1.02 -7.26
N LEU A 81 12.75 0.59 -6.87
CA LEU A 81 11.89 1.40 -6.01
C LEU A 81 12.43 1.45 -4.58
N LEU A 82 12.85 0.32 -4.02
CA LEU A 82 13.45 0.28 -2.69
C LEU A 82 14.76 1.06 -2.60
N GLU A 83 15.57 1.05 -3.64
CA GLU A 83 16.79 1.86 -3.71
C GLU A 83 16.45 3.35 -3.71
N ALA A 84 15.47 3.76 -4.51
CA ALA A 84 14.97 5.14 -4.50
C ALA A 84 14.42 5.54 -3.12
N ALA A 85 13.71 4.64 -2.44
CA ALA A 85 13.20 4.85 -1.09
C ALA A 85 14.33 5.05 -0.06
N ARG A 86 15.37 4.21 -0.11
CA ARG A 86 16.56 4.33 0.77
C ARG A 86 17.31 5.64 0.54
N ILE A 87 17.45 6.06 -0.73
CA ILE A 87 18.07 7.35 -1.06
C ILE A 87 17.25 8.51 -0.50
N ALA A 88 15.93 8.49 -0.67
CA ALA A 88 15.04 9.55 -0.19
C ALA A 88 15.01 9.67 1.34
N THR A 89 15.32 8.58 2.05
CA THR A 89 15.27 8.52 3.52
C THR A 89 16.65 8.34 4.15
N VAL A 90 17.73 8.63 3.43
CA VAL A 90 19.10 8.45 3.93
C VAL A 90 19.30 9.21 5.24
N GLY A 91 19.85 8.52 6.24
CA GLY A 91 20.10 9.10 7.57
C GLY A 91 18.85 9.21 8.48
N ASP A 92 17.71 8.75 8.05
CA ASP A 92 16.49 8.72 8.87
C ASP A 92 16.36 7.38 9.62
N PRO A 93 16.64 7.35 10.96
CA PRO A 93 16.60 6.12 11.74
C PRO A 93 15.16 5.60 11.97
N ALA A 94 14.14 6.36 11.62
CA ALA A 94 12.76 5.94 11.76
C ALA A 94 12.25 5.13 10.56
N ALA A 95 13.02 5.09 9.44
CA ALA A 95 12.65 4.37 8.23
C ALA A 95 13.48 3.09 8.05
N ALA A 96 12.81 1.99 7.72
CA ALA A 96 13.42 0.72 7.33
C ALA A 96 12.73 0.16 6.08
N PHE A 97 13.45 -0.65 5.29
CA PHE A 97 12.91 -1.22 4.05
C PHE A 97 13.25 -2.70 3.95
N ILE A 98 12.23 -3.48 3.64
CA ILE A 98 12.28 -4.94 3.47
C ILE A 98 11.92 -5.27 2.03
N LYS A 99 12.76 -6.09 1.39
CA LYS A 99 12.42 -6.67 0.08
C LYS A 99 11.60 -7.93 0.30
N ASP A 100 10.32 -7.88 -0.07
CA ASP A 100 9.42 -9.04 0.01
C ASP A 100 8.29 -8.90 -1.01
N ASP A 101 7.71 -10.03 -1.41
CA ASP A 101 6.50 -10.04 -2.23
C ASP A 101 5.28 -9.79 -1.33
N VAL A 102 4.55 -8.71 -1.61
CA VAL A 102 3.35 -8.35 -0.84
C VAL A 102 2.25 -9.43 -0.91
N ASN A 103 2.25 -10.30 -1.94
CA ASN A 103 1.34 -11.44 -1.98
C ASN A 103 1.67 -12.50 -0.91
N GLU A 104 2.96 -12.63 -0.53
CA GLU A 104 3.46 -13.70 0.33
C GLU A 104 3.77 -13.23 1.75
N LEU A 105 4.46 -12.09 1.90
CA LEU A 105 4.87 -11.46 3.17
C LEU A 105 5.63 -12.46 4.08
N GLU A 106 6.62 -13.16 3.50
CA GLU A 106 7.36 -14.21 4.20
C GLU A 106 8.46 -13.67 5.11
N SER A 107 9.03 -12.50 4.74
CA SER A 107 10.16 -11.89 5.45
C SER A 107 9.73 -10.94 6.57
N ILE A 108 8.44 -10.84 6.86
CA ILE A 108 7.94 -9.90 7.87
C ILE A 108 8.08 -10.52 9.26
N ASP A 109 9.02 -9.97 10.02
CA ASP A 109 9.24 -10.28 11.43
C ASP A 109 8.98 -9.02 12.27
N GLY A 110 8.09 -9.11 13.24
CA GLY A 110 7.72 -7.99 14.08
C GLY A 110 6.22 -7.78 14.23
N LYS A 111 5.85 -6.76 15.01
CA LYS A 111 4.46 -6.34 15.22
C LYS A 111 4.31 -4.85 14.99
N TYR A 112 3.22 -4.49 14.34
CA TYR A 112 2.93 -3.13 13.94
C TYR A 112 1.56 -2.68 14.47
N ASP A 113 1.43 -1.39 14.70
CA ASP A 113 0.12 -0.83 15.07
C ASP A 113 -0.80 -0.80 13.85
N VAL A 114 -0.24 -0.51 12.67
CA VAL A 114 -1.00 -0.40 11.42
C VAL A 114 -0.21 -0.98 10.25
N ALA A 115 -0.87 -1.84 9.46
CA ALA A 115 -0.44 -2.18 8.09
C ALA A 115 -1.24 -1.35 7.10
N ILE A 116 -0.57 -0.79 6.10
CA ILE A 116 -1.16 0.05 5.06
C ILE A 116 -0.98 -0.63 3.70
N TYR A 117 -2.06 -0.65 2.90
CA TYR A 117 -2.04 -0.93 1.48
C TYR A 117 -2.53 0.33 0.76
N SER A 118 -1.61 1.05 0.13
CA SER A 118 -1.93 2.30 -0.56
C SER A 118 -1.90 2.11 -2.06
N HIS A 119 -3.06 1.90 -2.70
CA HIS A 119 -3.21 1.62 -4.13
C HIS A 119 -2.47 0.35 -4.60
N VAL A 120 -2.40 -0.65 -3.74
CA VAL A 120 -1.66 -1.90 -3.98
C VAL A 120 -2.58 -3.10 -4.09
N ILE A 121 -3.64 -3.14 -3.30
CA ILE A 121 -4.50 -4.33 -3.21
C ILE A 121 -5.11 -4.72 -4.57
N GLU A 122 -5.33 -3.74 -5.44
CA GLU A 122 -5.91 -3.92 -6.77
C GLU A 122 -4.92 -4.50 -7.78
N ILE A 123 -3.64 -4.51 -7.46
CA ILE A 123 -2.59 -5.05 -8.36
C ILE A 123 -1.99 -6.35 -7.85
N LEU A 124 -2.47 -6.86 -6.72
CA LEU A 124 -2.04 -8.15 -6.20
C LEU A 124 -2.75 -9.30 -6.91
N SER A 125 -1.99 -10.36 -7.19
CA SER A 125 -2.55 -11.62 -7.68
C SER A 125 -3.31 -12.37 -6.58
N SER A 126 -2.89 -12.22 -5.34
CA SER A 126 -3.44 -12.92 -4.16
C SER A 126 -3.78 -11.96 -3.01
N PRO A 127 -4.72 -11.00 -3.20
CA PRO A 127 -5.05 -10.01 -2.18
C PRO A 127 -5.58 -10.64 -0.88
N GLU A 128 -6.31 -11.76 -0.98
CA GLU A 128 -6.80 -12.50 0.17
C GLU A 128 -5.65 -13.01 1.04
N ARG A 129 -4.66 -13.66 0.43
CA ARG A 129 -3.51 -14.22 1.13
C ARG A 129 -2.71 -13.13 1.84
N SER A 130 -2.44 -12.05 1.14
CA SER A 130 -1.75 -10.88 1.67
C SER A 130 -2.45 -10.29 2.89
N LEU A 131 -3.76 -10.05 2.81
CA LEU A 131 -4.55 -9.50 3.92
C LEU A 131 -4.62 -10.43 5.13
N LEU A 132 -4.80 -11.74 4.90
CA LEU A 132 -4.77 -12.74 5.97
C LEU A 132 -3.41 -12.77 6.69
N LYS A 133 -2.32 -12.61 5.93
CA LYS A 133 -0.98 -12.56 6.50
C LYS A 133 -0.76 -11.26 7.28
N ALA A 134 -1.19 -10.10 6.74
CA ALA A 134 -1.06 -8.81 7.41
C ALA A 134 -1.73 -8.79 8.79
N LYS A 135 -2.87 -9.46 8.94
CA LYS A 135 -3.55 -9.65 10.24
C LYS A 135 -2.64 -10.28 11.29
N THR A 136 -1.67 -11.11 10.92
CA THR A 136 -0.83 -11.82 11.90
C THR A 136 0.19 -10.91 12.58
N PHE A 137 0.54 -9.78 11.97
CA PHE A 137 1.58 -8.88 12.47
C PHE A 137 1.13 -7.43 12.68
N ALA A 138 -0.08 -7.04 12.26
CA ALA A 138 -0.60 -5.69 12.47
C ALA A 138 -1.88 -5.71 13.31
N LYS A 139 -2.05 -4.72 14.19
CA LYS A 139 -3.27 -4.56 15.02
C LYS A 139 -4.46 -4.07 14.19
N ARG A 140 -4.19 -3.33 13.10
CA ARG A 140 -5.16 -2.79 12.14
C ARG A 140 -4.61 -2.88 10.74
N VAL A 141 -5.49 -3.04 9.78
CA VAL A 141 -5.18 -2.90 8.37
C VAL A 141 -5.93 -1.70 7.82
N ILE A 142 -5.23 -0.82 7.12
CA ILE A 142 -5.83 0.29 6.38
C ILE A 142 -5.56 0.06 4.89
N ILE A 143 -6.63 0.09 4.09
CA ILE A 143 -6.55 -0.03 2.65
C ILE A 143 -7.01 1.29 2.05
N ARG A 144 -6.15 1.91 1.26
CA ARG A 144 -6.50 3.04 0.42
C ARG A 144 -6.69 2.51 -0.99
N PHE A 145 -7.95 2.44 -1.42
CA PHE A 145 -8.34 1.98 -2.73
C PHE A 145 -8.32 3.13 -3.75
N PHE A 146 -7.81 2.84 -4.92
CA PHE A 146 -8.01 3.67 -6.11
C PHE A 146 -9.32 3.30 -6.84
N GLU A 147 -9.64 2.02 -6.88
CA GLU A 147 -10.92 1.49 -7.34
C GLU A 147 -11.56 0.68 -6.22
N PRO A 148 -12.49 1.29 -5.45
CA PRO A 148 -13.13 0.63 -4.32
C PRO A 148 -13.85 -0.66 -4.72
N PRO A 149 -14.03 -1.62 -3.78
CA PRO A 149 -14.65 -2.91 -4.05
C PRO A 149 -16.18 -2.78 -4.17
N GLU A 150 -16.63 -2.05 -5.17
CA GLU A 150 -18.06 -1.74 -5.45
C GLU A 150 -18.60 -2.44 -6.68
N PHE A 151 -17.79 -3.25 -7.36
CA PHE A 151 -18.19 -3.99 -8.57
C PHE A 151 -19.12 -5.16 -8.24
N GLU A 152 -19.97 -5.52 -9.19
CA GLU A 152 -20.86 -6.69 -9.06
C GLU A 152 -20.09 -7.99 -9.27
N THR A 153 -19.16 -7.98 -10.22
CA THR A 153 -18.35 -9.15 -10.58
C THR A 153 -16.86 -8.85 -10.35
N ASP A 154 -16.15 -9.82 -9.78
CA ASP A 154 -14.70 -9.74 -9.66
C ASP A 154 -14.05 -9.94 -11.04
N MET A 155 -13.24 -8.96 -11.46
CA MET A 155 -12.59 -8.98 -12.77
C MET A 155 -11.10 -8.68 -12.61
N VAL A 156 -10.29 -9.36 -13.41
CA VAL A 156 -8.86 -9.09 -13.53
C VAL A 156 -8.59 -8.64 -14.97
N GLU A 157 -8.13 -7.41 -15.11
CA GLU A 157 -7.76 -6.82 -16.40
C GLU A 157 -6.24 -6.85 -16.55
N LEU A 158 -5.79 -7.09 -17.78
CA LEU A 158 -4.39 -6.85 -18.16
C LEU A 158 -4.29 -5.41 -18.65
N ARG A 159 -3.38 -4.66 -18.07
CA ARG A 159 -3.06 -3.28 -18.45
C ARG A 159 -1.58 -3.15 -18.72
N GLU A 160 -1.18 -2.06 -19.34
CA GLU A 160 0.22 -1.72 -19.60
C GLU A 160 0.58 -0.43 -18.90
N MET A 161 1.81 -0.36 -18.41
CA MET A 161 2.39 0.86 -17.87
C MET A 161 3.69 1.21 -18.60
N ASP A 162 3.91 2.49 -18.79
CA ASP A 162 5.17 3.00 -19.31
C ASP A 162 6.22 2.94 -18.18
N VAL A 163 7.27 2.16 -18.42
CA VAL A 163 8.41 2.05 -17.49
C VAL A 163 9.57 2.96 -17.94
N GLY A 164 9.33 3.82 -18.92
CA GLY A 164 10.27 4.79 -19.49
C GLY A 164 11.13 4.24 -20.62
N GLY A 165 11.75 5.17 -21.34
CA GLY A 165 12.55 4.81 -22.51
C GLY A 165 11.75 4.15 -23.65
N GLY A 166 10.41 4.30 -23.67
CA GLY A 166 9.52 3.67 -24.63
C GLY A 166 9.17 2.21 -24.30
N GLY A 167 9.54 1.73 -23.12
CA GLY A 167 9.19 0.38 -22.66
C GLY A 167 7.79 0.34 -22.03
N MET A 168 6.93 -0.57 -22.53
CA MET A 168 5.63 -0.88 -21.94
C MET A 168 5.70 -2.23 -21.25
N VAL A 169 5.18 -2.33 -20.03
CA VAL A 169 5.19 -3.57 -19.27
C VAL A 169 3.76 -3.90 -18.81
N PRO A 170 3.28 -5.12 -19.08
CA PRO A 170 1.95 -5.52 -18.66
C PRO A 170 1.88 -5.73 -17.15
N TYR A 171 0.76 -5.32 -16.55
CA TYR A 171 0.45 -5.60 -15.15
C TYR A 171 -1.03 -5.95 -14.98
N ILE A 172 -1.35 -6.65 -13.91
CA ILE A 172 -2.73 -6.96 -13.58
C ILE A 172 -3.38 -5.81 -12.84
N ARG A 173 -4.68 -5.61 -13.12
CA ARG A 173 -5.55 -4.70 -12.38
C ARG A 173 -6.83 -5.43 -12.00
N ARG A 174 -7.10 -5.54 -10.72
CA ARG A 174 -8.33 -6.17 -10.21
C ARG A 174 -9.38 -5.10 -9.94
N LYS A 175 -10.56 -5.29 -10.50
CA LYS A 175 -11.80 -4.64 -10.10
C LYS A 175 -12.50 -5.59 -9.12
N MET A 176 -12.30 -5.33 -7.85
CA MET A 176 -12.76 -6.23 -6.78
C MET A 176 -14.26 -6.14 -6.62
N SER A 177 -14.95 -7.29 -6.64
CA SER A 177 -16.39 -7.33 -6.36
C SER A 177 -16.68 -7.17 -4.86
N ARG A 178 -17.89 -6.69 -4.56
CA ARG A 178 -18.38 -6.59 -3.16
C ARG A 178 -18.35 -7.94 -2.45
N ASP A 179 -18.75 -8.99 -3.17
CA ASP A 179 -18.84 -10.33 -2.59
C ASP A 179 -17.48 -10.94 -2.34
N TYR A 180 -16.52 -10.76 -3.26
CA TYR A 180 -15.16 -11.22 -3.04
C TYR A 180 -14.50 -10.47 -1.86
N TYR A 181 -14.68 -9.15 -1.79
CA TYR A 181 -14.16 -8.38 -0.65
C TYR A 181 -14.80 -8.81 0.68
N ARG A 182 -16.12 -9.01 0.71
CA ARG A 182 -16.83 -9.50 1.89
C ARG A 182 -16.34 -10.89 2.33
N LEU A 183 -16.07 -11.78 1.37
CA LEU A 183 -15.47 -13.09 1.65
C LEU A 183 -14.11 -12.96 2.35
N ILE A 184 -13.24 -12.09 1.85
CA ILE A 184 -11.93 -11.81 2.48
C ILE A 184 -12.12 -11.31 3.91
N LEU A 185 -12.99 -10.31 4.11
CA LEU A 185 -13.28 -9.75 5.43
C LEU A 185 -13.78 -10.82 6.41
N THR A 186 -14.64 -11.72 5.95
CA THR A 186 -15.15 -12.84 6.75
C THR A 186 -14.01 -13.78 7.15
N LYS A 187 -13.15 -14.17 6.23
CA LYS A 187 -11.98 -15.01 6.50
C LYS A 187 -10.98 -14.35 7.46
N MET A 188 -10.83 -13.04 7.37
CA MET A 188 -10.03 -12.26 8.33
C MET A 188 -10.66 -12.21 9.73
N GLY A 189 -11.93 -12.59 9.88
CA GLY A 189 -12.70 -12.34 11.11
C GLY A 189 -12.86 -10.85 11.37
N CYS A 190 -13.00 -10.07 10.31
CA CYS A 190 -13.20 -8.63 10.42
C CYS A 190 -14.54 -8.33 11.08
N THR A 191 -14.52 -7.53 12.15
CA THR A 191 -15.71 -7.20 12.94
C THR A 191 -16.32 -5.85 12.54
N CYS A 192 -15.52 -4.99 11.93
CA CYS A 192 -15.95 -3.67 11.50
C CYS A 192 -15.06 -3.16 10.37
N VAL A 193 -15.68 -2.47 9.43
CA VAL A 193 -14.99 -1.71 8.38
C VAL A 193 -15.50 -0.28 8.45
N ASP A 194 -14.62 0.66 8.80
CA ASP A 194 -14.93 2.08 8.69
C ASP A 194 -14.48 2.55 7.29
N ILE A 195 -15.37 3.15 6.54
CA ILE A 195 -15.14 3.60 5.16
C ILE A 195 -15.16 5.13 5.12
N TYR A 196 -14.06 5.70 4.64
CA TYR A 196 -13.90 7.13 4.41
C TYR A 196 -13.77 7.36 2.91
N ARG A 197 -14.55 8.30 2.39
CA ARG A 197 -14.56 8.63 0.96
C ARG A 197 -13.82 9.92 0.71
N ASP A 198 -13.02 9.93 -0.35
CA ASP A 198 -12.49 11.16 -0.90
C ASP A 198 -13.55 11.79 -1.79
N GLU A 199 -14.05 12.96 -1.42
CA GLU A 199 -15.09 13.67 -2.18
C GLU A 199 -14.58 14.22 -3.52
N THR A 200 -13.26 14.36 -3.67
CA THR A 200 -12.62 14.93 -4.86
C THR A 200 -12.08 13.88 -5.83
N ALA A 201 -11.97 12.65 -5.39
CA ALA A 201 -11.49 11.51 -6.16
C ALA A 201 -12.37 10.28 -5.92
N LYS A 202 -12.12 9.19 -6.68
CA LYS A 202 -12.81 7.91 -6.43
C LYS A 202 -12.21 7.13 -5.25
N ASP A 203 -11.13 7.62 -4.69
CA ASP A 203 -10.41 6.94 -3.61
C ASP A 203 -11.30 6.71 -2.39
N GLN A 204 -11.15 5.52 -1.80
CA GLN A 204 -11.73 5.22 -0.48
C GLN A 204 -10.66 4.69 0.45
N VAL A 205 -10.77 5.06 1.73
CA VAL A 205 -9.91 4.53 2.79
C VAL A 205 -10.76 3.64 3.69
N HIS A 206 -10.41 2.36 3.73
CA HIS A 206 -11.08 1.36 4.55
C HIS A 206 -10.19 0.99 5.73
N VAL A 207 -10.73 1.08 6.94
CA VAL A 207 -10.05 0.64 8.16
C VAL A 207 -10.66 -0.66 8.63
N LEU A 208 -9.87 -1.73 8.61
CA LEU A 208 -10.30 -3.05 9.03
C LEU A 208 -9.97 -3.27 10.51
N ARG A 209 -10.99 -3.64 11.28
CA ARG A 209 -10.85 -4.06 12.67
C ARG A 209 -11.23 -5.53 12.81
N TYR A 210 -10.40 -6.31 13.45
CA TYR A 210 -10.58 -7.75 13.67
C TYR A 210 -10.22 -8.11 15.12
N LYS A 211 -10.73 -9.26 15.56
CA LYS A 211 -10.46 -9.83 16.90
C LYS A 211 -9.09 -10.49 16.96
#